data_9fd44d3896b6709a4ee905e52e629b0c
#
_entry.id   9fd44d3896b6709a4ee905e52e629b0c
#
_cell.length_a   1.000
_cell.length_b   1.000
_cell.length_c   1.000
_cell.angle_alpha   90.00
_cell.angle_beta   90.00
_cell.angle_gamma   90.00
#
_symmetry.space_group_name_H-M   'P 1'
#
loop_
_entity.id
_entity.type
_entity.pdbx_description
1 polymer ?
#
loop_
_entity_poly.entity_id
_entity_poly.type
_entity_poly.pdbx_seq_one_letter_code
_entity_poly.pdbx_strand_id
1 'polypeptide(L)'
;EATARAAGNWALALPEVNAIRARAGVSALSSITADQFLAERGREMFQEASRRTDLIRFGKWGDSWWEKTNSDSYRTIFPIPTEQLTANSNLQQNSGY
;
A
#
# COMPACT_ATOMS: atom_id res chain seq x y z
N GLU A 1 -1.39 -9.93 7.32
CA GLU A 1 -0.83 -9.66 5.99
C GLU A 1 0.49 -10.40 5.75
N ALA A 2 1.52 -10.19 6.57
CA ALA A 2 2.85 -10.78 6.36
C ALA A 2 2.79 -12.30 6.18
N THR A 3 2.13 -13.00 7.07
CA THR A 3 1.95 -14.47 7.01
C THR A 3 1.23 -14.90 5.74
N ALA A 4 0.12 -14.24 5.39
CA ALA A 4 -0.68 -14.56 4.21
C ALA A 4 0.11 -14.34 2.91
N ARG A 5 0.87 -13.25 2.85
CA ARG A 5 1.72 -12.91 1.70
C ARG A 5 2.88 -13.92 1.54
N ALA A 6 3.58 -14.22 2.63
CA ALA A 6 4.69 -15.17 2.62
C ALA A 6 4.25 -16.58 2.18
N ALA A 7 3.06 -17.00 2.59
CA ALA A 7 2.48 -18.29 2.22
C ALA A 7 1.78 -18.28 0.84
N GLY A 8 1.63 -17.11 0.20
CA GLY A 8 0.82 -16.97 -1.01
C GLY A 8 -0.67 -17.32 -0.80
N ASN A 9 -1.12 -17.32 0.45
CA ASN A 9 -2.46 -17.76 0.84
C ASN A 9 -3.19 -16.67 1.65
N TRP A 10 -4.02 -15.91 0.99
CA TRP A 10 -4.77 -14.80 1.62
C TRP A 10 -5.90 -15.27 2.56
N ALA A 11 -6.35 -16.53 2.45
CA ALA A 11 -7.32 -17.08 3.39
C ALA A 11 -6.82 -17.03 4.85
N LEU A 12 -5.51 -17.03 5.07
CA LEU A 12 -4.91 -16.88 6.40
C LEU A 12 -5.19 -15.52 7.07
N ALA A 13 -5.58 -14.50 6.31
CA ALA A 13 -5.94 -13.19 6.85
C ALA A 13 -7.45 -13.07 7.16
N LEU A 14 -8.25 -14.07 6.77
CA LEU A 14 -9.70 -13.98 6.83
C LEU A 14 -10.24 -13.86 8.27
N PRO A 15 -9.72 -14.57 9.28
CA PRO A 15 -10.22 -14.45 10.65
C PRO A 15 -10.08 -13.02 11.20
N GLU A 16 -8.92 -12.38 11.03
CA GLU A 16 -8.65 -11.03 11.50
C GLU A 16 -9.48 -9.99 10.75
N VAL A 17 -9.61 -10.14 9.43
CA VAL A 17 -10.46 -9.27 8.61
C VAL A 17 -11.90 -9.37 9.06
N ASN A 18 -12.41 -10.59 9.30
CA ASN A 18 -13.78 -10.79 9.75
C ASN A 18 -14.02 -10.28 11.17
N ALA A 19 -13.02 -10.32 12.05
CA ALA A 19 -13.11 -9.69 13.38
C ALA A 19 -13.30 -8.17 13.27
N ILE A 20 -12.55 -7.51 12.38
CA ILE A 20 -12.71 -6.07 12.10
C ILE A 20 -14.09 -5.78 11.50
N ARG A 21 -14.52 -6.58 10.53
CA ARG A 21 -15.84 -6.44 9.88
C ARG A 21 -16.98 -6.62 10.89
N ALA A 22 -16.87 -7.58 11.79
CA ALA A 22 -17.86 -7.81 12.85
C ALA A 22 -17.96 -6.60 13.79
N ARG A 23 -16.81 -6.02 14.19
CA ARG A 23 -16.77 -4.78 14.98
C ARG A 23 -17.46 -3.62 14.25
N ALA A 24 -17.31 -3.53 12.93
CA ALA A 24 -17.95 -2.51 12.11
C ALA A 24 -19.42 -2.80 11.78
N GLY A 25 -19.98 -3.93 12.23
CA GLY A 25 -21.36 -4.31 11.98
C GLY A 25 -21.65 -4.73 10.53
N VAL A 26 -20.63 -5.16 9.79
CA VAL A 26 -20.77 -5.62 8.40
C VAL A 26 -20.55 -7.13 8.28
N SER A 27 -21.18 -7.74 7.27
CA SER A 27 -21.15 -9.18 7.06
C SER A 27 -19.73 -9.73 6.87
N ALA A 28 -19.48 -10.91 7.42
CA ALA A 28 -18.23 -11.63 7.22
C ALA A 28 -18.02 -12.01 5.75
N LEU A 29 -16.75 -12.06 5.33
CA LEU A 29 -16.35 -12.60 4.03
C LEU A 29 -16.16 -14.12 4.17
N SER A 30 -16.55 -14.87 3.13
CA SER A 30 -16.29 -16.32 3.02
C SER A 30 -14.91 -16.62 2.42
N SER A 31 -14.35 -15.68 1.67
CA SER A 31 -13.01 -15.76 1.06
C SER A 31 -12.43 -14.37 0.93
N ILE A 32 -11.11 -14.26 0.70
CA ILE A 32 -10.45 -12.98 0.50
C ILE A 32 -9.28 -13.12 -0.47
N THR A 33 -9.18 -12.17 -1.39
CA THR A 33 -8.03 -12.00 -2.30
C THR A 33 -7.09 -10.90 -1.79
N ALA A 34 -5.91 -10.78 -2.41
CA ALA A 34 -4.98 -9.69 -2.14
C ALA A 34 -5.63 -8.30 -2.32
N ASP A 35 -6.37 -8.12 -3.43
CA ASP A 35 -7.01 -6.85 -3.74
C ASP A 35 -8.16 -6.54 -2.77
N GLN A 36 -8.92 -7.55 -2.36
CA GLN A 36 -9.95 -7.39 -1.33
C GLN A 36 -9.33 -7.04 0.02
N PHE A 37 -8.22 -7.68 0.40
CA PHE A 37 -7.49 -7.34 1.63
C PHE A 37 -6.98 -5.89 1.58
N LEU A 38 -6.39 -5.46 0.45
CA LEU A 38 -5.95 -4.07 0.26
C LEU A 38 -7.12 -3.08 0.36
N ALA A 39 -8.30 -3.45 -0.13
CA ALA A 39 -9.50 -2.62 -0.02
C ALA A 39 -10.02 -2.54 1.43
N GLU A 40 -10.08 -3.66 2.15
CA GLU A 40 -10.45 -3.68 3.59
C GLU A 40 -9.47 -2.82 4.40
N ARG A 41 -8.17 -2.99 4.16
CA ARG A 41 -7.15 -2.20 4.82
C ARG A 41 -7.29 -0.70 4.52
N GLY A 42 -7.65 -0.33 3.28
CA GLY A 42 -7.90 1.07 2.91
C GLY A 42 -9.11 1.68 3.63
N ARG A 43 -10.13 0.91 3.91
CA ARG A 43 -11.30 1.33 4.70
C ARG A 43 -10.96 1.50 6.18
N GLU A 44 -10.28 0.51 6.75
CA GLU A 44 -9.92 0.52 8.17
C GLU A 44 -8.92 1.61 8.52
N MET A 45 -7.92 1.82 7.66
CA MET A 45 -6.82 2.77 7.88
C MET A 45 -7.08 4.11 7.18
N PHE A 46 -8.35 4.49 7.00
CA PHE A 46 -8.69 5.78 6.39
C PHE A 46 -8.13 6.93 7.24
N GLN A 47 -7.44 7.87 6.59
CA GLN A 47 -6.73 9.01 7.22
C GLN A 47 -5.53 8.65 8.12
N GLU A 48 -5.10 7.38 8.18
CA GLU A 48 -3.94 6.94 8.97
C GLU A 48 -2.60 7.08 8.21
N ALA A 49 -2.57 7.82 7.11
CA ALA A 49 -1.40 8.06 6.25
C ALA A 49 -0.71 6.78 5.70
N SER A 50 -1.34 5.61 5.82
CA SER A 50 -0.76 4.32 5.41
C SER A 50 -1.00 3.96 3.94
N ARG A 51 -1.98 4.61 3.27
CA ARG A 51 -2.46 4.19 1.94
C ARG A 51 -1.38 4.16 0.87
N ARG A 52 -0.48 5.14 0.83
CA ARG A 52 0.60 5.20 -0.15
C ARG A 52 1.53 3.99 -0.02
N THR A 53 1.97 3.68 1.19
CA THR A 53 2.87 2.55 1.45
C THR A 53 2.20 1.21 1.19
N ASP A 54 0.92 1.09 1.49
CA ASP A 54 0.10 -0.09 1.16
C ASP A 54 0.03 -0.30 -0.34
N LEU A 55 -0.31 0.73 -1.11
CA LEU A 55 -0.38 0.66 -2.58
C LEU A 55 0.96 0.31 -3.22
N ILE A 56 2.07 0.87 -2.71
CA ILE A 56 3.42 0.52 -3.19
C ILE A 56 3.71 -0.96 -2.91
N ARG A 57 3.45 -1.44 -1.69
CA ARG A 57 3.70 -2.82 -1.27
C ARG A 57 2.86 -3.84 -2.06
N PHE A 58 1.67 -3.45 -2.51
CA PHE A 58 0.79 -4.28 -3.36
C PHE A 58 1.03 -4.06 -4.86
N GLY A 59 1.99 -3.23 -5.26
CA GLY A 59 2.29 -2.93 -6.66
C GLY A 59 1.20 -2.15 -7.39
N LYS A 60 0.34 -1.44 -6.65
CA LYS A 60 -0.82 -0.71 -7.18
C LYS A 60 -0.63 0.82 -7.21
N TRP A 61 0.47 1.33 -6.68
CA TRP A 61 0.69 2.78 -6.60
C TRP A 61 0.73 3.45 -7.97
N GLY A 62 1.33 2.79 -8.96
CA GLY A 62 1.44 3.29 -10.33
C GLY A 62 0.16 3.22 -11.15
N ASP A 63 -0.82 2.42 -10.71
CA ASP A 63 -2.04 2.18 -11.48
C ASP A 63 -2.88 3.46 -11.63
N SER A 64 -3.64 3.54 -12.73
CA SER A 64 -4.66 4.56 -12.90
C SER A 64 -5.91 4.25 -12.07
N TRP A 65 -6.59 5.29 -11.63
CA TRP A 65 -7.94 5.23 -11.06
C TRP A 65 -8.69 6.52 -11.41
N TRP A 66 -9.90 6.70 -10.90
CA TRP A 66 -10.69 7.90 -11.17
C TRP A 66 -9.86 9.17 -10.96
N GLU A 67 -9.80 10.01 -11.99
CA GLU A 67 -9.05 11.28 -12.03
C GLU A 67 -7.52 11.17 -11.83
N LYS A 68 -6.97 9.96 -11.85
CA LYS A 68 -5.52 9.74 -11.83
C LYS A 68 -5.09 8.87 -13.00
N THR A 69 -4.14 9.36 -13.79
CA THR A 69 -3.42 8.59 -14.81
C THR A 69 -2.34 7.71 -14.16
N ASN A 70 -1.77 6.78 -14.94
CA ASN A 70 -0.63 6.00 -14.49
C ASN A 70 0.53 6.90 -14.05
N SER A 71 1.23 6.50 -13.01
CA SER A 71 2.44 7.17 -12.52
C SER A 71 3.67 6.33 -12.81
N ASP A 72 4.78 6.99 -13.11
CA ASP A 72 6.06 6.34 -13.33
C ASP A 72 6.56 5.62 -12.07
N SER A 73 7.23 4.50 -12.25
CA SER A 73 7.69 3.64 -11.16
C SER A 73 8.68 4.31 -10.21
N TYR A 74 9.52 5.23 -10.70
CA TYR A 74 10.48 5.94 -9.83
C TYR A 74 9.78 6.75 -8.74
N ARG A 75 8.53 7.16 -8.93
CA ARG A 75 7.74 7.92 -7.94
C ARG A 75 7.33 7.09 -6.72
N THR A 76 7.67 5.80 -6.67
CA THR A 76 7.49 4.97 -5.47
C THR A 76 8.45 5.35 -4.34
N ILE A 77 9.57 6.00 -4.67
CA ILE A 77 10.52 6.58 -3.72
C ILE A 77 10.45 8.12 -3.78
N PHE A 78 10.97 8.78 -2.77
CA PHE A 78 11.05 10.24 -2.76
C PHE A 78 12.39 10.72 -3.29
N PRO A 79 12.45 11.92 -3.92
CA PRO A 79 13.72 12.56 -4.22
C PRO A 79 14.45 12.94 -2.93
N ILE A 80 15.79 12.95 -3.00
CA ILE A 80 16.61 13.59 -1.97
C ILE A 80 16.47 15.10 -2.15
N PRO A 81 16.16 15.87 -1.09
CA PRO A 81 16.04 17.32 -1.20
C PRO A 81 17.33 17.96 -1.73
N THR A 82 17.19 18.94 -2.61
CA THR A 82 18.33 19.63 -3.26
C THR A 82 19.31 20.19 -2.24
N GLU A 83 18.84 20.72 -1.14
CA GLU A 83 19.66 21.24 -0.05
C GLU A 83 20.60 20.17 0.52
N GLN A 84 20.14 18.94 0.67
CA GLN A 84 20.95 17.83 1.17
C GLN A 84 22.00 17.39 0.15
N LEU A 85 21.64 17.37 -1.13
CA LEU A 85 22.59 17.08 -2.21
C LEU A 85 23.69 18.14 -2.28
N THR A 86 23.34 19.40 -2.10
CA THR A 86 24.32 20.52 -2.08
C THR A 86 25.23 20.46 -0.87
N ALA A 87 24.68 20.09 0.30
CA ALA A 87 25.45 20.02 1.56
C ALA A 87 26.39 18.80 1.63
N ASN A 88 26.09 17.73 0.88
CA ASN A 88 26.87 16.49 0.91
C ASN A 88 27.09 15.93 -0.50
N SER A 89 28.27 16.19 -1.06
CA SER A 89 28.67 15.75 -2.41
C SER A 89 28.74 14.22 -2.60
N ASN A 90 28.69 13.44 -1.52
CA ASN A 90 28.66 11.98 -1.60
C ASN A 90 27.24 11.42 -1.85
N LEU A 91 26.22 12.27 -1.76
CA LEU A 91 24.84 11.86 -2.07
C LEU A 91 24.62 11.91 -3.58
N GLN A 92 23.93 10.90 -4.08
CA GLN A 92 23.46 10.85 -5.47
C GLN A 92 21.92 10.79 -5.46
N GLN A 93 21.31 11.58 -6.34
CA GLN A 93 19.86 11.60 -6.49
C GLN A 93 19.32 10.22 -6.92
N ASN A 94 18.14 9.87 -6.43
CA ASN A 94 17.42 8.70 -6.89
C ASN A 94 17.12 8.82 -8.38
N SER A 95 17.24 7.69 -9.10
CA SER A 95 16.98 7.65 -10.54
C SER A 95 15.58 8.16 -10.88
N GLY A 96 15.47 9.02 -11.89
CA GLY A 96 14.22 9.61 -12.36
C GLY A 96 13.91 11.01 -11.83
N TYR A 97 14.73 11.54 -10.91
CA TYR A 97 14.61 12.89 -10.34
C TYR A 97 15.74 13.80 -10.78
#